data_c9457b9492066834a5d958d44567732e
#
_entry.id   c9457b9492066834a5d958d44567732e
#
_cell.length_a   1.000
_cell.length_b   1.000
_cell.length_c   1.000
_cell.angle_alpha   90.00
_cell.angle_beta   90.00
_cell.angle_gamma   90.00
#
_symmetry.space_group_name_H-M   'P 1'
#
loop_
_entity.id
_entity.type
_entity.pdbx_description
1 polymer ?
#
loop_
_entity_poly.entity_id
_entity_poly.type
_entity_poly.pdbx_seq_one_letter_code
_entity_poly.pdbx_strand_id
1 'polypeptide(L)'
;SRSAKVYDYREILSGPRKGEKINVEIPTTFMGDIEFQNGTIIQFFLSFDVINHKRNHIELYGTKGSIIVPNPDMFGGSVYISSFEGGEWKEHTVSDMRLGKINIKEQSIRSDESPTNANYRGVGLSEMIDCIKKNKKHRCNGDLALHVLDAIESTMLAAISGETQNLRTTCEKPINFKENEISQLMK
;
A
#
# COMPACT_ATOMS: atom_id res chain seq x y z
N SER A 1 -11.17 2.14 15.56
CA SER A 1 -10.58 3.30 14.85
C SER A 1 -11.14 4.64 15.32
N ARG A 2 -10.52 5.74 14.90
CA ARG A 2 -10.96 7.13 15.09
C ARG A 2 -10.76 7.88 13.78
N SER A 3 -11.55 8.94 13.56
CA SER A 3 -11.42 9.78 12.36
C SER A 3 -11.46 11.25 12.72
N ALA A 4 -10.91 12.08 11.84
CA ALA A 4 -10.91 13.52 11.93
C ALA A 4 -11.04 14.16 10.55
N LYS A 5 -11.60 15.35 10.52
CA LYS A 5 -11.61 16.27 9.38
C LYS A 5 -10.98 17.59 9.85
N VAL A 6 -9.87 17.98 9.23
CA VAL A 6 -9.10 19.18 9.64
C VAL A 6 -9.53 20.40 8.83
N TYR A 7 -9.79 20.22 7.53
CA TYR A 7 -10.11 21.31 6.62
C TYR A 7 -11.54 21.18 6.08
N ASP A 8 -12.25 22.27 5.96
CA ASP A 8 -13.59 22.32 5.36
C ASP A 8 -13.52 22.34 3.82
N TYR A 9 -12.43 22.79 3.27
CA TYR A 9 -12.19 22.81 1.81
C TYR A 9 -10.72 22.58 1.49
N ARG A 10 -10.47 22.13 0.25
CA ARG A 10 -9.15 21.97 -0.32
C ARG A 10 -9.09 22.61 -1.69
N GLU A 11 -7.89 23.01 -2.09
CA GLU A 11 -7.60 23.51 -3.43
C GLU A 11 -7.19 22.36 -4.34
N ILE A 12 -7.70 22.35 -5.58
CA ILE A 12 -7.29 21.41 -6.62
C ILE A 12 -5.90 21.82 -7.12
N LEU A 13 -4.93 20.95 -6.93
CA LEU A 13 -3.52 21.24 -7.22
C LEU A 13 -3.10 20.97 -8.67
N SER A 14 -3.91 20.29 -9.47
CA SER A 14 -3.56 19.91 -10.85
C SER A 14 -4.79 19.73 -11.74
N GLY A 15 -4.56 19.63 -13.04
CA GLY A 15 -5.60 19.42 -14.05
C GLY A 15 -6.34 20.70 -14.45
N PRO A 16 -7.43 20.58 -15.25
CA PRO A 16 -8.15 21.74 -15.81
C PRO A 16 -8.81 22.64 -14.75
N ARG A 17 -9.07 22.12 -13.59
CA ARG A 17 -9.72 22.83 -12.46
C ARG A 17 -8.73 23.28 -11.38
N LYS A 18 -7.44 23.37 -11.68
CA LYS A 18 -6.40 23.81 -10.74
C LYS A 18 -6.74 25.19 -10.16
N GLY A 19 -6.62 25.33 -8.84
CA GLY A 19 -6.92 26.54 -8.10
C GLY A 19 -8.36 26.66 -7.59
N GLU A 20 -9.26 25.79 -8.07
CA GLU A 20 -10.63 25.76 -7.53
C GLU A 20 -10.66 25.12 -6.15
N LYS A 21 -11.57 25.60 -5.30
CA LYS A 21 -11.83 25.00 -3.99
C LYS A 21 -12.92 23.96 -4.08
N ILE A 22 -12.68 22.82 -3.42
CA ILE A 22 -13.66 21.75 -3.24
C ILE A 22 -13.97 21.60 -1.76
N ASN A 23 -15.24 21.38 -1.42
CA ASN A 23 -15.64 21.06 -0.05
C ASN A 23 -15.13 19.69 0.36
N VAL A 24 -14.71 19.57 1.60
CA VAL A 24 -14.34 18.31 2.23
C VAL A 24 -15.53 17.81 3.03
N GLU A 25 -16.21 16.79 2.52
CA GLU A 25 -17.44 16.25 3.09
C GLU A 25 -17.23 15.01 3.97
N ILE A 26 -16.05 14.40 3.89
CA ILE A 26 -15.69 13.17 4.59
C ILE A 26 -14.49 13.39 5.52
N PRO A 27 -14.30 12.56 6.55
CA PRO A 27 -13.06 12.53 7.32
C PRO A 27 -11.85 12.28 6.41
N THR A 28 -10.76 12.96 6.68
CA THR A 28 -9.53 12.91 5.90
C THR A 28 -8.35 12.29 6.65
N THR A 29 -8.55 12.02 7.94
CA THR A 29 -7.58 11.35 8.81
C THR A 29 -8.26 10.21 9.54
N PHE A 30 -7.64 9.04 9.51
CA PHE A 30 -8.06 7.84 10.23
C PHE A 30 -6.88 7.26 11.00
N MET A 31 -7.15 6.76 12.21
CA MET A 31 -6.20 6.02 13.02
C MET A 31 -6.90 4.86 13.74
N GLY A 32 -6.21 3.77 13.90
CA GLY A 32 -6.78 2.60 14.57
C GLY A 32 -5.89 1.37 14.43
N ASP A 33 -6.50 0.25 14.72
CA ASP A 33 -5.89 -1.07 14.63
C ASP A 33 -6.82 -2.05 13.93
N ILE A 34 -6.22 -3.07 13.32
CA ILE A 34 -6.88 -4.23 12.73
C ILE A 34 -6.23 -5.46 13.35
N GLU A 35 -7.03 -6.32 13.96
CA GLU A 35 -6.60 -7.59 14.48
C GLU A 35 -6.98 -8.72 13.54
N PHE A 36 -6.03 -9.59 13.23
CA PHE A 36 -6.22 -10.78 12.41
C PHE A 36 -6.49 -12.00 13.28
N GLN A 37 -7.17 -13.00 12.73
CA GLN A 37 -7.48 -14.25 13.43
C GLN A 37 -6.26 -14.98 14.00
N ASN A 38 -5.09 -14.78 13.42
CA ASN A 38 -3.84 -15.37 13.90
C ASN A 38 -3.14 -14.53 15.00
N GLY A 39 -3.78 -13.48 15.50
CA GLY A 39 -3.25 -12.59 16.54
C GLY A 39 -2.30 -11.50 16.02
N THR A 40 -2.07 -11.40 14.71
CA THR A 40 -1.32 -10.27 14.14
C THR A 40 -2.14 -8.99 14.27
N ILE A 41 -1.51 -7.90 14.70
CA ILE A 41 -2.15 -6.59 14.81
C ILE A 41 -1.47 -5.62 13.85
N ILE A 42 -2.27 -4.92 13.05
CA ILE A 42 -1.82 -3.76 12.27
C ILE A 42 -2.31 -2.50 12.98
N GLN A 43 -1.39 -1.63 13.36
CA GLN A 43 -1.71 -0.27 13.80
C GLN A 43 -1.51 0.68 12.62
N PHE A 44 -2.48 1.54 12.34
CA PHE A 44 -2.41 2.43 11.19
C PHE A 44 -2.71 3.88 11.55
N PHE A 45 -2.07 4.77 10.80
CA PHE A 45 -2.38 6.19 10.74
C PHE A 45 -2.38 6.61 9.27
N LEU A 46 -3.54 7.01 8.78
CA LEU A 46 -3.76 7.41 7.39
C LEU A 46 -4.27 8.84 7.38
N SER A 47 -3.62 9.75 6.66
CA SER A 47 -4.04 11.15 6.66
C SER A 47 -3.73 11.84 5.34
N PHE A 48 -4.69 12.60 4.83
CA PHE A 48 -4.50 13.61 3.79
C PHE A 48 -4.21 15.01 4.34
N ASP A 49 -4.21 15.18 5.66
CA ASP A 49 -4.07 16.50 6.30
C ASP A 49 -2.61 16.80 6.71
N VAL A 50 -1.75 15.78 6.70
CA VAL A 50 -0.34 15.93 7.06
C VAL A 50 0.45 16.43 5.86
N ILE A 51 1.07 17.62 6.01
CA ILE A 51 1.88 18.24 4.95
C ILE A 51 3.19 17.50 4.74
N ASN A 52 3.83 17.07 5.82
CA ASN A 52 5.11 16.36 5.78
C ASN A 52 5.31 15.52 7.05
N HIS A 53 6.02 14.40 6.95
CA HIS A 53 6.36 13.55 8.08
C HIS A 53 7.73 12.86 7.89
N LYS A 54 8.28 12.35 9.00
CA LYS A 54 9.53 11.58 9.03
C LYS A 54 9.34 10.12 9.44
N ARG A 55 8.10 9.62 9.43
CA ARG A 55 7.79 8.23 9.77
C ARG A 55 8.04 7.32 8.57
N ASN A 56 8.44 6.10 8.81
CA ASN A 56 8.44 5.06 7.80
C ASN A 56 7.00 4.74 7.37
N HIS A 57 6.81 4.38 6.11
CA HIS A 57 5.49 4.04 5.59
C HIS A 57 4.94 2.76 6.22
N ILE A 58 5.78 1.72 6.29
CA ILE A 58 5.41 0.43 6.88
C ILE A 58 6.59 -0.07 7.69
N GLU A 59 6.31 -0.50 8.92
CA GLU A 59 7.24 -1.23 9.78
C GLU A 59 6.61 -2.55 10.22
N LEU A 60 7.37 -3.63 10.15
CA LEU A 60 6.94 -4.96 10.56
C LEU A 60 7.79 -5.40 11.75
N TYR A 61 7.14 -5.85 12.81
CA TYR A 61 7.78 -6.33 14.02
C TYR A 61 7.44 -7.80 14.23
N GLY A 62 8.44 -8.65 14.22
CA GLY A 62 8.28 -10.08 14.38
C GLY A 62 9.20 -10.66 15.45
N THR A 63 9.02 -11.91 15.77
CA THR A 63 9.80 -12.62 16.81
C THR A 63 11.27 -12.82 16.43
N LYS A 64 11.62 -12.68 15.15
CA LYS A 64 13.00 -12.86 14.64
C LYS A 64 13.69 -11.55 14.27
N GLY A 65 12.97 -10.42 14.31
CA GLY A 65 13.51 -9.12 13.94
C GLY A 65 12.44 -8.17 13.42
N SER A 66 12.90 -7.06 12.88
CA SER A 66 12.06 -5.99 12.37
C SER A 66 12.43 -5.63 10.93
N ILE A 67 11.45 -5.15 10.17
CA ILE A 67 11.62 -4.77 8.77
C ILE A 67 11.00 -3.39 8.56
N ILE A 68 11.73 -2.50 7.91
CA ILE A 68 11.21 -1.25 7.36
C ILE A 68 11.02 -1.45 5.87
N VAL A 69 9.79 -1.21 5.40
CA VAL A 69 9.42 -1.35 3.99
C VAL A 69 9.35 0.04 3.37
N PRO A 70 9.89 0.23 2.14
CA PRO A 70 9.78 1.51 1.44
C PRO A 70 8.33 1.83 1.08
N ASN A 71 8.09 2.99 0.49
CA ASN A 71 6.75 3.44 0.11
C ASN A 71 6.02 2.38 -0.73
N PRO A 72 4.87 1.86 -0.27
CA PRO A 72 4.15 0.78 -0.96
C PRO A 72 3.48 1.21 -2.27
N ASP A 73 3.37 2.51 -2.52
CA ASP A 73 2.84 3.04 -3.80
C ASP A 73 3.91 3.05 -4.92
N MET A 74 5.16 2.76 -4.59
CA MET A 74 6.28 2.78 -5.53
C MET A 74 6.87 1.39 -5.73
N PHE A 75 7.59 1.22 -6.84
CA PHE A 75 8.37 0.01 -7.11
C PHE A 75 9.83 0.26 -6.71
N GLY A 76 10.46 -0.75 -6.11
CA GLY A 76 11.85 -0.64 -5.67
C GLY A 76 12.00 0.10 -4.34
N GLY A 77 13.18 0.66 -4.12
CA GLY A 77 13.58 1.26 -2.85
C GLY A 77 14.39 0.32 -1.98
N SER A 78 14.79 0.80 -0.81
CA SER A 78 15.58 0.01 0.15
C SER A 78 14.69 -0.58 1.23
N VAL A 79 14.91 -1.85 1.54
CA VAL A 79 14.33 -2.54 2.70
C VAL A 79 15.37 -2.56 3.79
N TYR A 80 15.03 -2.17 5.00
CA TYR A 80 15.94 -2.28 6.14
C TYR A 80 15.48 -3.43 7.04
N ILE A 81 16.42 -4.27 7.41
CA ILE A 81 16.17 -5.43 8.28
C ILE A 81 17.07 -5.36 9.49
N SER A 82 16.50 -5.52 10.67
CA SER A 82 17.20 -5.70 11.93
C SER A 82 16.87 -7.07 12.51
N SER A 83 17.87 -7.93 12.70
CA SER A 83 17.67 -9.23 13.34
C SER A 83 17.78 -9.11 14.86
N PHE A 84 17.11 -10.02 15.58
CA PHE A 84 17.17 -10.07 17.04
C PHE A 84 18.59 -10.26 17.58
N GLU A 85 19.45 -10.98 16.86
CA GLU A 85 20.82 -11.30 17.28
C GLU A 85 21.81 -10.13 17.07
N GLY A 86 21.53 -9.20 16.16
CA GLY A 86 22.48 -8.16 15.76
C GLY A 86 22.10 -6.73 16.15
N GLY A 87 20.82 -6.44 16.33
CA GLY A 87 20.30 -5.13 16.73
C GLY A 87 20.51 -3.97 15.72
N GLU A 88 21.41 -4.12 14.77
CA GLU A 88 21.72 -3.12 13.76
C GLU A 88 20.82 -3.25 12.52
N TRP A 89 20.39 -2.11 11.98
CA TRP A 89 19.66 -2.07 10.72
C TRP A 89 20.61 -2.28 9.53
N LYS A 90 20.32 -3.28 8.70
CA LYS A 90 21.03 -3.55 7.45
C LYS A 90 20.16 -3.19 6.27
N GLU A 91 20.70 -2.41 5.37
CA GLU A 91 20.05 -2.04 4.14
C GLU A 91 20.13 -3.16 3.10
N HIS A 92 19.01 -3.47 2.48
CA HIS A 92 18.89 -4.41 1.38
C HIS A 92 18.21 -3.71 0.20
N THR A 93 18.96 -3.52 -0.88
CA THR A 93 18.39 -3.00 -2.13
C THR A 93 17.61 -4.08 -2.86
N VAL A 94 16.48 -3.68 -3.44
CA VAL A 94 15.66 -4.57 -4.29
C VAL A 94 15.89 -4.34 -5.79
N SER A 95 16.93 -3.60 -6.16
CA SER A 95 17.29 -3.32 -7.56
C SER A 95 17.56 -4.58 -8.40
N ASP A 96 17.94 -5.67 -7.77
CA ASP A 96 18.16 -6.97 -8.43
C ASP A 96 16.87 -7.77 -8.62
N MET A 97 15.82 -7.42 -7.90
CA MET A 97 14.50 -8.02 -8.07
C MET A 97 13.82 -7.45 -9.32
N ARG A 98 13.08 -8.27 -10.07
CA ARG A 98 12.51 -7.88 -11.36
C ARG A 98 11.64 -6.64 -11.30
N LEU A 99 10.76 -6.51 -10.32
CA LEU A 99 9.89 -5.34 -10.16
C LEU A 99 10.60 -4.15 -9.48
N GLY A 100 11.84 -4.34 -9.03
CA GLY A 100 12.68 -3.27 -8.47
C GLY A 100 13.70 -2.71 -9.47
N LYS A 101 13.92 -3.36 -10.62
CA LYS A 101 14.87 -2.91 -11.64
C LYS A 101 14.44 -1.60 -12.27
N ILE A 102 15.41 -0.72 -12.47
CA ILE A 102 15.20 0.54 -13.20
C ILE A 102 14.75 0.22 -14.63
N ASN A 103 13.62 0.79 -15.05
CA ASN A 103 13.07 0.64 -16.39
C ASN A 103 12.55 1.95 -17.01
N ILE A 104 12.72 3.08 -16.32
CA ILE A 104 12.42 4.42 -16.84
C ILE A 104 13.67 5.28 -16.73
N LYS A 105 13.94 6.08 -17.77
CA LYS A 105 15.13 6.94 -17.85
C LYS A 105 14.99 8.23 -17.05
N GLU A 106 13.79 8.75 -16.94
CA GLU A 106 13.49 9.99 -16.23
C GLU A 106 12.70 9.69 -14.98
N GLN A 107 13.11 10.32 -13.89
CA GLN A 107 12.44 10.22 -12.60
C GLN A 107 11.00 10.71 -12.73
N SER A 108 10.03 9.86 -12.47
CA SER A 108 8.64 10.27 -12.32
C SER A 108 8.55 11.18 -11.11
N ILE A 109 8.25 12.45 -11.36
CA ILE A 109 8.35 13.54 -10.42
C ILE A 109 7.23 13.48 -9.39
N ARG A 110 7.47 12.77 -8.31
CA ARG A 110 7.01 13.17 -6.98
C ARG A 110 8.26 13.32 -6.14
N SER A 111 8.63 14.56 -5.89
CA SER A 111 9.94 15.00 -5.37
C SER A 111 10.25 14.64 -3.93
N ASP A 112 9.35 14.00 -3.23
CA ASP A 112 9.37 13.70 -1.80
C ASP A 112 9.43 12.20 -1.48
N GLU A 113 9.27 11.35 -2.48
CA GLU A 113 9.29 9.91 -2.32
C GLU A 113 10.56 9.34 -2.95
N SER A 114 11.17 8.37 -2.32
CA SER A 114 12.38 7.68 -2.77
C SER A 114 12.41 7.53 -4.29
N PRO A 115 13.39 8.11 -4.98
CA PRO A 115 13.45 8.12 -6.43
C PRO A 115 13.64 6.70 -6.94
N THR A 116 12.56 6.03 -7.28
CA THR A 116 12.64 4.76 -7.95
C THR A 116 12.35 4.97 -9.43
N ASN A 117 13.36 4.74 -10.25
CA ASN A 117 13.19 4.73 -11.70
C ASN A 117 12.59 3.40 -12.20
N ALA A 118 11.84 2.72 -11.34
CA ALA A 118 11.11 1.49 -11.65
C ALA A 118 9.61 1.77 -11.72
N ASN A 119 8.99 1.37 -12.82
CA ASN A 119 7.54 1.47 -12.99
C ASN A 119 6.99 0.24 -13.69
N TYR A 120 6.25 -0.56 -12.96
CA TYR A 120 5.66 -1.82 -13.41
C TYR A 120 4.13 -1.87 -13.22
N ARG A 121 3.47 -0.73 -13.17
CA ARG A 121 2.02 -0.63 -12.89
C ARG A 121 1.15 -1.41 -13.88
N GLY A 122 1.64 -1.66 -15.10
CA GLY A 122 0.96 -2.49 -16.09
C GLY A 122 0.96 -4.01 -15.82
N VAL A 123 1.83 -4.51 -14.92
CA VAL A 123 1.97 -5.96 -14.67
C VAL A 123 0.66 -6.59 -14.18
N GLY A 124 -0.09 -5.90 -13.32
CA GLY A 124 -1.38 -6.42 -12.84
C GLY A 124 -2.40 -6.61 -13.95
N LEU A 125 -2.47 -5.69 -14.92
CA LEU A 125 -3.34 -5.83 -16.09
C LEU A 125 -2.88 -6.95 -17.01
N SER A 126 -1.58 -7.07 -17.26
CA SER A 126 -1.01 -8.17 -18.06
C SER A 126 -1.31 -9.53 -17.43
N GLU A 127 -1.19 -9.65 -16.11
CA GLU A 127 -1.52 -10.87 -15.36
C GLU A 127 -3.00 -11.21 -15.46
N MET A 128 -3.88 -10.23 -15.31
CA MET A 128 -5.32 -10.43 -15.45
C MET A 128 -5.67 -10.99 -16.86
N ILE A 129 -5.12 -10.37 -17.92
CA ILE A 129 -5.36 -10.80 -19.30
C ILE A 129 -4.84 -12.24 -19.52
N ASP A 130 -3.64 -12.55 -19.03
CA ASP A 130 -3.05 -13.90 -19.16
C ASP A 130 -3.89 -14.95 -18.44
N CYS A 131 -4.35 -14.63 -17.23
CA CYS A 131 -5.22 -15.52 -16.45
C CYS A 131 -6.58 -15.74 -17.12
N ILE A 132 -7.21 -14.71 -17.68
CA ILE A 132 -8.46 -14.84 -18.44
C ILE A 132 -8.26 -15.77 -19.64
N LYS A 133 -7.20 -15.56 -20.43
CA LYS A 133 -6.89 -16.41 -21.59
C LYS A 133 -6.65 -17.89 -21.21
N LYS A 134 -6.13 -18.13 -20.01
CA LYS A 134 -5.82 -19.48 -19.50
C LYS A 134 -6.91 -20.07 -18.62
N ASN A 135 -8.02 -19.38 -18.46
CA ASN A 135 -9.12 -19.73 -17.55
C ASN A 135 -8.64 -19.98 -16.10
N LYS A 136 -7.80 -19.08 -15.59
CA LYS A 136 -7.25 -19.11 -14.23
C LYS A 136 -7.72 -17.91 -13.43
N LYS A 137 -7.77 -18.06 -12.11
CA LYS A 137 -8.03 -16.95 -11.19
C LYS A 137 -6.77 -16.05 -11.14
N HIS A 138 -6.93 -14.76 -11.40
CA HIS A 138 -5.87 -13.77 -11.25
C HIS A 138 -5.74 -13.29 -9.79
N ARG A 139 -4.59 -12.73 -9.43
CA ARG A 139 -4.25 -12.38 -8.04
C ARG A 139 -5.13 -11.28 -7.49
N CYS A 140 -5.26 -10.19 -8.23
CA CYS A 140 -6.12 -9.07 -7.85
C CYS A 140 -7.55 -9.31 -8.36
N ASN A 141 -8.24 -10.29 -7.77
CA ASN A 141 -9.58 -10.71 -8.16
C ASN A 141 -10.68 -10.01 -7.34
N GLY A 142 -11.94 -10.24 -7.71
CA GLY A 142 -13.10 -9.63 -7.08
C GLY A 142 -13.25 -9.97 -5.59
N ASP A 143 -12.88 -11.18 -5.18
CA ASP A 143 -12.95 -11.57 -3.75
C ASP A 143 -11.99 -10.76 -2.90
N LEU A 144 -10.76 -10.56 -3.40
CA LEU A 144 -9.76 -9.70 -2.72
C LEU A 144 -10.22 -8.24 -2.69
N ALA A 145 -10.74 -7.73 -3.81
CA ALA A 145 -11.24 -6.36 -3.88
C ALA A 145 -12.41 -6.12 -2.93
N LEU A 146 -13.35 -7.07 -2.86
CA LEU A 146 -14.48 -7.01 -1.93
C LEU A 146 -14.02 -7.04 -0.46
N HIS A 147 -13.04 -7.89 -0.14
CA HIS A 147 -12.51 -7.96 1.22
C HIS A 147 -11.78 -6.67 1.64
N VAL A 148 -11.02 -6.07 0.74
CA VAL A 148 -10.40 -4.76 0.98
C VAL A 148 -11.46 -3.67 1.19
N LEU A 149 -12.53 -3.67 0.37
CA LEU A 149 -13.63 -2.71 0.55
C LEU A 149 -14.33 -2.90 1.90
N ASP A 150 -14.62 -4.14 2.30
CA ASP A 150 -15.21 -4.45 3.61
C ASP A 150 -14.33 -3.95 4.76
N ALA A 151 -13.00 -4.08 4.65
CA ALA A 151 -12.07 -3.55 5.64
C ALA A 151 -12.10 -2.01 5.72
N ILE A 152 -12.20 -1.33 4.57
CA ILE A 152 -12.31 0.13 4.50
C ILE A 152 -13.64 0.60 5.14
N GLU A 153 -14.76 0.03 4.73
CA GLU A 153 -16.09 0.38 5.24
C GLU A 153 -16.20 0.10 6.74
N SER A 154 -15.68 -1.04 7.20
CA SER A 154 -15.67 -1.40 8.62
C SER A 154 -14.79 -0.45 9.44
N THR A 155 -13.67 0.02 8.89
CA THR A 155 -12.82 1.04 9.52
C THR A 155 -13.57 2.35 9.69
N MET A 156 -14.30 2.79 8.68
CA MET A 156 -15.11 4.01 8.73
C MET A 156 -16.25 3.87 9.74
N LEU A 157 -16.94 2.73 9.74
CA LEU A 157 -18.04 2.46 10.67
C LEU A 157 -17.53 2.40 12.13
N ALA A 158 -16.38 1.76 12.38
CA ALA A 158 -15.75 1.74 13.69
C ALA A 158 -15.38 3.15 14.19
N ALA A 159 -14.94 4.03 13.27
CA ALA A 159 -14.60 5.41 13.62
C ALA A 159 -15.84 6.24 14.01
N ILE A 160 -16.99 5.95 13.41
CA ILE A 160 -18.26 6.65 13.67
C ILE A 160 -18.92 6.11 14.97
N SER A 161 -19.00 4.79 15.09
CA SER A 161 -19.70 4.13 16.23
C SER A 161 -18.85 4.10 17.50
N GLY A 162 -17.52 4.16 17.38
CA GLY A 162 -16.60 3.92 18.49
C GLY A 162 -16.47 2.44 18.91
N GLU A 163 -17.09 1.53 18.15
CA GLU A 163 -17.14 0.09 18.43
C GLU A 163 -16.25 -0.70 17.46
N THR A 164 -15.77 -1.85 17.92
CA THR A 164 -15.05 -2.80 17.06
C THR A 164 -16.01 -3.40 16.04
N GLN A 165 -15.58 -3.45 14.78
CA GLN A 165 -16.33 -4.06 13.68
C GLN A 165 -15.68 -5.37 13.27
N ASN A 166 -16.50 -6.41 13.06
CA ASN A 166 -16.06 -7.66 12.47
C ASN A 166 -16.26 -7.63 10.96
N LEU A 167 -15.24 -7.99 10.20
CA LEU A 167 -15.35 -8.09 8.74
C LEU A 167 -16.32 -9.23 8.39
N ARG A 168 -17.10 -9.02 7.32
CA ARG A 168 -18.12 -9.96 6.83
C ARG A 168 -17.56 -10.88 5.76
N THR A 169 -16.43 -10.52 5.17
CA THR A 169 -15.80 -11.22 4.06
C THR A 169 -14.46 -11.81 4.47
N THR A 170 -14.01 -12.79 3.70
CA THR A 170 -12.65 -13.35 3.76
C THR A 170 -12.12 -13.48 2.34
N CYS A 171 -10.81 -13.52 2.18
CA CYS A 171 -10.19 -13.84 0.91
C CYS A 171 -8.96 -14.72 1.11
N GLU A 172 -8.63 -15.50 0.09
CA GLU A 172 -7.38 -16.24 0.06
C GLU A 172 -6.21 -15.29 -0.19
N LYS A 173 -5.10 -15.51 0.53
CA LYS A 173 -3.87 -14.76 0.28
C LYS A 173 -3.38 -15.04 -1.15
N PRO A 174 -3.18 -14.02 -2.00
CA PRO A 174 -2.63 -14.22 -3.33
C PRO A 174 -1.25 -14.88 -3.29
N ILE A 175 -1.01 -15.80 -4.21
CA ILE A 175 0.30 -16.45 -4.36
C ILE A 175 1.31 -15.45 -4.90
N ASN A 176 2.52 -15.42 -4.33
CA ASN A 176 3.58 -14.54 -4.81
C ASN A 176 3.94 -14.84 -6.27
N PHE A 177 4.30 -13.80 -7.01
CA PHE A 177 4.89 -13.98 -8.34
C PHE A 177 6.19 -14.76 -8.27
N LYS A 178 6.35 -15.72 -9.18
CA LYS A 178 7.64 -16.32 -9.46
C LYS A 178 8.39 -15.47 -10.47
N GLU A 179 9.70 -15.49 -10.44
CA GLU A 179 10.52 -14.67 -11.35
C GLU A 179 10.26 -14.94 -12.84
N ASN A 180 10.03 -16.20 -13.21
CA ASN A 180 9.71 -16.58 -14.59
C ASN A 180 8.34 -16.07 -15.04
N GLU A 181 7.36 -15.99 -14.14
CA GLU A 181 6.03 -15.42 -14.44
C GLU A 181 6.13 -13.94 -14.78
N ILE A 182 6.82 -13.15 -13.96
CA ILE A 182 7.02 -11.71 -14.21
C ILE A 182 7.69 -11.48 -15.57
N SER A 183 8.68 -12.31 -15.91
CA SER A 183 9.37 -12.22 -17.21
C SER A 183 8.46 -12.46 -18.40
N GLN A 184 7.46 -13.30 -18.25
CA GLN A 184 6.48 -13.59 -19.31
C GLN A 184 5.46 -12.48 -19.45
N LEU A 185 5.03 -11.89 -18.34
CA LEU A 185 4.05 -10.80 -18.32
C LEU A 185 4.60 -9.47 -18.84
N MET A 186 5.92 -9.32 -18.88
CA MET A 186 6.61 -8.11 -19.34
C MET A 186 7.05 -8.16 -20.81
N LYS A 187 6.76 -9.23 -21.53
CA LYS A 187 7.01 -9.37 -22.97
C LYS A 187 5.86 -8.81 -23.78
#